data_dd25a6614ddd8f1cb217755502a33d59
#
_entry.id   dd25a6614ddd8f1cb217755502a33d59
#
_cell.length_a   1.000
_cell.length_b   1.000
_cell.length_c   1.000
_cell.angle_alpha   90.00
_cell.angle_beta   90.00
_cell.angle_gamma   90.00
#
_symmetry.space_group_name_H-M   'P 1'
#
loop_
_entity.id
_entity.type
_entity.pdbx_description
1 polymer ?
#
loop_
_entity_poly.entity_id
_entity_poly.type
_entity_poly.pdbx_seq_one_letter_code
_entity_poly.pdbx_strand_id
1 'polypeptide(L)'
;MKNRRQESGDRSQKKGLGRMTQYLLMIIAASAVALSGRDAQAMLTAKANHDHITIDFFYNGSTVGVKGLSDPGRDLVIKITSPEGRQVLKKKGKVAGVLWMNVGTLTFENAPNFYEVFSTRAVDDILAPAEQEKYTIGYRALEKHVELKPSAGEEEKTQWFGEFVKFKEASRLYRTEDGKIEKTVLPDGHEQYYILTQWPYQATPGEYLVTVYAVKDGKIVEQAESRVKVEQVGMVKTLATMANDSAAMYGFLSIGVALTAGFGVGMVFRNGGGSH
;
A
#
# COMPACT_ATOMS: atom_id res chain seq x y z
N MET A 1 59.13 65.56 32.99
CA MET A 1 59.15 64.20 32.48
C MET A 1 58.18 63.32 33.28
N LYS A 2 56.87 63.59 33.25
CA LYS A 2 55.94 62.77 34.10
C LYS A 2 54.57 62.51 33.49
N ASN A 3 54.37 62.60 32.14
CA ASN A 3 53.06 62.45 31.52
C ASN A 3 52.97 61.40 30.37
N ARG A 4 54.04 60.65 30.08
CA ARG A 4 54.01 59.64 28.96
C ARG A 4 53.71 58.22 29.39
N ARG A 5 53.69 57.89 30.70
CA ARG A 5 53.43 56.50 31.17
C ARG A 5 51.96 56.19 31.50
N GLN A 6 51.10 57.20 31.66
CA GLN A 6 49.69 56.98 31.96
C GLN A 6 48.81 56.72 30.71
N GLU A 7 49.15 57.27 29.53
CA GLU A 7 48.37 57.08 28.29
C GLU A 7 48.54 55.68 27.68
N SER A 8 49.64 54.99 27.92
CA SER A 8 49.82 53.63 27.35
C SER A 8 49.02 52.53 28.08
N GLY A 9 48.65 52.70 29.35
CA GLY A 9 47.86 51.78 30.15
C GLY A 9 46.35 51.77 29.76
N ASP A 10 45.81 52.95 29.45
CA ASP A 10 44.39 53.13 29.16
C ASP A 10 44.01 52.62 27.74
N ARG A 11 44.92 52.69 26.77
CA ARG A 11 44.72 52.13 25.42
C ARG A 11 44.79 50.56 25.40
N SER A 12 45.54 49.96 26.31
CA SER A 12 45.61 48.49 26.38
C SER A 12 44.37 47.91 27.03
N GLN A 13 43.81 48.57 28.07
CA GLN A 13 42.56 48.12 28.70
C GLN A 13 41.34 48.25 27.78
N LYS A 14 41.21 49.33 27.00
CA LYS A 14 40.10 49.51 26.03
C LYS A 14 40.13 48.50 24.87
N LYS A 15 41.31 48.06 24.43
CA LYS A 15 41.47 47.01 23.43
C LYS A 15 41.12 45.63 23.96
N GLY A 16 41.35 45.34 25.22
CA GLY A 16 40.97 44.10 25.87
C GLY A 16 39.46 43.95 26.09
N LEU A 17 38.80 45.05 26.49
CA LEU A 17 37.37 45.12 26.72
C LEU A 17 36.55 44.94 25.42
N GLY A 18 36.99 45.52 24.30
CA GLY A 18 36.37 45.40 22.99
C GLY A 18 36.48 43.95 22.42
N ARG A 19 37.57 43.28 22.70
CA ARG A 19 37.76 41.86 22.30
C ARG A 19 36.90 40.93 23.12
N MET A 20 36.76 41.16 24.41
CA MET A 20 35.91 40.32 25.28
C MET A 20 34.43 40.45 24.96
N THR A 21 33.95 41.67 24.62
CA THR A 21 32.60 41.88 24.14
C THR A 21 32.34 41.23 22.75
N GLN A 22 33.33 41.20 21.89
CA GLN A 22 33.22 40.48 20.59
C GLN A 22 33.14 38.98 20.77
N TYR A 23 33.93 38.40 21.68
CA TYR A 23 33.86 36.97 22.01
C TYR A 23 32.51 36.60 22.66
N LEU A 24 32.01 37.45 23.56
CA LEU A 24 30.70 37.23 24.21
C LEU A 24 29.56 37.27 23.18
N LEU A 25 29.60 38.21 22.23
CA LEU A 25 28.62 38.27 21.10
C LEU A 25 28.74 37.08 20.16
N MET A 26 29.94 36.57 19.89
CA MET A 26 30.13 35.38 19.06
C MET A 26 29.61 34.11 19.79
N ILE A 27 29.81 34.01 21.11
CA ILE A 27 29.30 32.89 21.92
C ILE A 27 27.76 32.93 21.97
N ILE A 28 27.15 34.11 22.11
CA ILE A 28 25.68 34.27 22.08
C ILE A 28 25.12 33.96 20.69
N ALA A 29 25.79 34.39 19.62
CA ALA A 29 25.40 34.06 18.25
C ALA A 29 25.53 32.54 17.96
N ALA A 30 26.62 31.91 18.43
CA ALA A 30 26.83 30.47 18.28
C ALA A 30 25.81 29.65 19.09
N SER A 31 25.43 30.10 20.28
CA SER A 31 24.38 29.44 21.09
C SER A 31 22.97 29.64 20.49
N ALA A 32 22.69 30.77 19.87
CA ALA A 32 21.43 31.01 19.16
C ALA A 32 21.29 30.11 17.92
N VAL A 33 22.37 29.85 17.19
CA VAL A 33 22.40 28.94 16.03
C VAL A 33 22.27 27.47 16.49
N ALA A 34 22.82 27.12 17.65
CA ALA A 34 22.70 25.77 18.21
C ALA A 34 21.29 25.46 18.77
N LEU A 35 20.47 26.49 19.10
CA LEU A 35 19.07 26.29 19.53
C LEU A 35 18.06 26.27 18.38
N SER A 36 18.42 26.70 17.17
CA SER A 36 17.53 26.73 16.02
C SER A 36 17.55 25.46 15.17
N GLY A 37 18.28 24.45 15.53
CA GLY A 37 18.46 23.20 14.77
C GLY A 37 17.96 21.95 15.46
N ARG A 38 16.83 22.01 16.17
CA ARG A 38 16.03 20.80 16.38
C ARG A 38 14.93 20.83 15.31
N ASP A 39 15.30 20.43 14.11
CA ASP A 39 14.33 19.83 13.23
C ASP A 39 13.70 18.68 14.06
N ALA A 40 12.45 18.88 14.48
CA ALA A 40 11.65 17.78 14.98
C ALA A 40 11.63 16.77 13.83
N GLN A 41 12.45 15.73 13.93
CA GLN A 41 12.42 14.64 12.95
C GLN A 41 11.00 14.10 13.02
N ALA A 42 10.28 14.42 11.98
CA ALA A 42 8.98 13.89 11.74
C ALA A 42 9.06 12.37 11.87
N MET A 43 8.18 11.78 12.67
CA MET A 43 8.33 10.39 13.12
C MET A 43 7.18 9.53 12.59
N LEU A 44 7.01 9.53 11.26
CA LEU A 44 6.11 8.57 10.64
C LEU A 44 6.85 7.25 10.41
N THR A 45 6.36 6.17 11.00
CA THR A 45 6.88 4.82 10.76
C THR A 45 5.77 3.90 10.29
N ALA A 46 6.10 2.93 9.45
CA ALA A 46 5.16 1.91 8.97
C ALA A 46 5.78 0.52 9.13
N LYS A 47 5.04 -0.40 9.73
CA LYS A 47 5.46 -1.80 9.86
C LYS A 47 4.25 -2.72 9.73
N ALA A 48 4.29 -3.64 8.76
CA ALA A 48 3.39 -4.78 8.71
C ALA A 48 3.82 -5.84 9.74
N ASN A 49 2.85 -6.53 10.35
CA ASN A 49 3.14 -7.63 11.28
C ASN A 49 3.70 -8.88 10.58
N HIS A 50 3.43 -9.02 9.28
CA HIS A 50 3.97 -10.04 8.41
C HIS A 50 4.64 -9.36 7.20
N ASP A 51 5.91 -9.62 7.01
CA ASP A 51 6.69 -9.20 5.84
C ASP A 51 6.65 -10.24 4.72
N HIS A 52 6.16 -11.46 5.05
CA HIS A 52 6.07 -12.57 4.14
C HIS A 52 4.77 -13.37 4.37
N ILE A 53 3.99 -13.57 3.30
CA ILE A 53 2.78 -14.39 3.26
C ILE A 53 3.02 -15.54 2.27
N THR A 54 2.85 -16.77 2.76
CA THR A 54 2.97 -17.98 1.93
C THR A 54 1.59 -18.51 1.57
N ILE A 55 1.35 -18.72 0.27
CA ILE A 55 0.14 -19.32 -0.26
C ILE A 55 0.44 -20.78 -0.57
N ASP A 56 -0.02 -21.68 0.27
CA ASP A 56 0.01 -23.12 0.07
C ASP A 56 -1.38 -23.67 -0.36
N PHE A 57 -1.49 -24.97 -0.47
CA PHE A 57 -2.73 -25.64 -0.88
C PHE A 57 -3.89 -25.43 0.12
N PHE A 58 -3.61 -25.19 1.39
CA PHE A 58 -4.60 -24.99 2.46
C PHE A 58 -4.81 -23.53 2.83
N TYR A 59 -4.19 -22.60 2.09
CA TYR A 59 -4.28 -21.18 2.39
C TYR A 59 -5.71 -20.65 2.18
N ASN A 60 -6.29 -20.10 3.24
CA ASN A 60 -7.65 -19.54 3.25
C ASN A 60 -7.68 -18.01 3.47
N GLY A 61 -6.53 -17.37 3.43
CA GLY A 61 -6.35 -15.96 3.74
C GLY A 61 -5.54 -15.74 5.03
N SER A 62 -5.02 -14.52 5.18
CA SER A 62 -4.26 -14.09 6.35
C SER A 62 -4.80 -12.77 6.88
N THR A 63 -4.63 -12.53 8.18
CA THR A 63 -4.88 -11.21 8.76
C THR A 63 -3.55 -10.46 8.85
N VAL A 64 -3.48 -9.31 8.20
CA VAL A 64 -2.30 -8.44 8.22
C VAL A 64 -2.60 -7.21 9.07
N GLY A 65 -1.77 -6.98 10.08
CA GLY A 65 -1.79 -5.77 10.90
C GLY A 65 -0.75 -4.78 10.38
N VAL A 66 -1.13 -3.52 10.22
CA VAL A 66 -0.20 -2.43 9.95
C VAL A 66 -0.18 -1.51 11.16
N LYS A 67 1.01 -1.23 11.67
CA LYS A 67 1.22 -0.36 12.83
C LYS A 67 2.41 0.57 12.63
N GLY A 68 2.41 1.66 13.36
CA GLY A 68 3.54 2.58 13.39
C GLY A 68 3.30 3.73 14.36
N LEU A 69 4.17 4.70 14.27
CA LEU A 69 4.10 5.94 15.05
C LEU A 69 3.83 7.09 14.09
N SER A 70 3.14 8.10 14.57
CA SER A 70 2.93 9.37 13.88
C SER A 70 3.03 10.53 14.85
N ASP A 71 3.28 11.71 14.34
CA ASP A 71 3.18 12.93 15.11
C ASP A 71 1.71 13.16 15.54
N PRO A 72 1.50 13.78 16.70
CA PRO A 72 0.16 14.05 17.21
C PRO A 72 -0.64 15.00 16.28
N GLY A 73 -1.95 14.75 16.22
CA GLY A 73 -2.88 15.59 15.47
C GLY A 73 -2.76 15.50 13.94
N ARG A 74 -2.04 14.53 13.40
CA ARG A 74 -2.02 14.25 11.96
C ARG A 74 -3.15 13.32 11.59
N ASP A 75 -3.81 13.56 10.47
CA ASP A 75 -4.63 12.54 9.84
C ASP A 75 -3.73 11.55 9.09
N LEU A 76 -4.19 10.31 9.00
CA LEU A 76 -3.42 9.24 8.34
C LEU A 76 -4.25 8.62 7.22
N VAL A 77 -3.56 8.28 6.14
CA VAL A 77 -4.07 7.42 5.07
C VAL A 77 -3.11 6.26 4.88
N ILE A 78 -3.60 5.04 4.90
CA ILE A 78 -2.84 3.83 4.62
C ILE A 78 -3.33 3.27 3.29
N LYS A 79 -2.42 3.16 2.31
CA LYS A 79 -2.68 2.53 1.03
C LYS A 79 -1.89 1.23 0.94
N ILE A 80 -2.56 0.13 0.62
CA ILE A 80 -1.94 -1.17 0.38
C ILE A 80 -2.22 -1.55 -1.07
N THR A 81 -1.19 -1.79 -1.85
CA THR A 81 -1.33 -2.11 -3.27
C THR A 81 -0.37 -3.19 -3.72
N SER A 82 -0.86 -4.07 -4.61
CA SER A 82 0.00 -4.95 -5.40
C SER A 82 0.76 -4.15 -6.46
N PRO A 83 1.78 -4.72 -7.12
CA PRO A 83 2.31 -4.18 -8.36
C PRO A 83 1.17 -3.93 -9.36
N GLU A 84 1.31 -2.85 -10.11
CA GLU A 84 0.40 -2.54 -11.21
C GLU A 84 0.58 -3.55 -12.35
N GLY A 85 -0.50 -3.80 -13.05
CA GLY A 85 -0.50 -4.77 -14.12
C GLY A 85 -1.73 -4.68 -15.02
N ARG A 86 -1.86 -5.67 -15.85
CA ARG A 86 -2.95 -5.82 -16.80
C ARG A 86 -4.06 -6.68 -16.22
N GLN A 87 -5.28 -6.14 -16.11
CA GLN A 87 -6.44 -6.85 -15.65
C GLN A 87 -7.41 -7.09 -16.83
N VAL A 88 -7.75 -8.35 -17.09
CA VAL A 88 -8.58 -8.71 -18.25
C VAL A 88 -9.92 -9.24 -17.77
N LEU A 89 -11.00 -8.60 -18.18
CA LEU A 89 -12.38 -9.01 -17.90
C LEU A 89 -13.14 -9.37 -19.16
N LYS A 90 -14.01 -10.36 -19.05
CA LYS A 90 -14.93 -10.75 -20.12
C LYS A 90 -16.26 -10.02 -19.97
N LYS A 91 -16.61 -9.24 -20.99
CA LYS A 91 -17.90 -8.55 -21.10
C LYS A 91 -18.98 -9.57 -21.43
N LYS A 92 -19.96 -9.74 -20.55
CA LYS A 92 -21.14 -10.57 -20.83
C LYS A 92 -22.23 -9.73 -21.47
N GLY A 93 -22.89 -10.28 -22.45
CA GLY A 93 -24.05 -9.66 -23.10
C GLY A 93 -25.03 -10.70 -23.57
N LYS A 94 -26.27 -10.28 -23.84
CA LYS A 94 -27.31 -11.13 -24.43
C LYS A 94 -27.14 -11.17 -25.94
N VAL A 95 -26.97 -12.36 -26.51
CA VAL A 95 -26.98 -12.61 -27.94
C VAL A 95 -28.38 -13.11 -28.32
N ALA A 96 -28.95 -12.59 -29.41
CA ALA A 96 -30.31 -12.83 -29.83
C ALA A 96 -31.38 -12.62 -28.73
N GLY A 97 -31.12 -11.75 -27.76
CA GLY A 97 -32.05 -11.37 -26.70
C GLY A 97 -32.24 -12.40 -25.57
N VAL A 98 -31.75 -13.64 -25.71
CA VAL A 98 -32.04 -14.74 -24.79
C VAL A 98 -30.81 -15.40 -24.18
N LEU A 99 -29.68 -15.41 -24.89
CA LEU A 99 -28.49 -16.17 -24.44
C LEU A 99 -27.38 -15.25 -23.94
N TRP A 100 -26.98 -15.45 -22.67
CA TRP A 100 -25.84 -14.73 -22.10
C TRP A 100 -24.52 -15.33 -22.59
N MET A 101 -23.73 -14.55 -23.31
CA MET A 101 -22.42 -14.97 -23.83
C MET A 101 -21.35 -13.91 -23.60
N ASN A 102 -20.10 -14.31 -23.78
CA ASN A 102 -18.99 -13.36 -23.81
C ASN A 102 -19.03 -12.59 -25.13
N VAL A 103 -19.37 -11.30 -25.09
CA VAL A 103 -19.49 -10.43 -26.27
C VAL A 103 -18.25 -9.54 -26.47
N GLY A 104 -17.27 -9.63 -25.59
CA GLY A 104 -16.06 -8.84 -25.72
C GLY A 104 -15.11 -9.05 -24.55
N THR A 105 -13.97 -8.39 -24.65
CA THR A 105 -12.93 -8.37 -23.62
C THR A 105 -12.58 -6.92 -23.30
N LEU A 106 -12.55 -6.58 -22.04
CA LEU A 106 -12.07 -5.31 -21.52
C LEU A 106 -10.75 -5.53 -20.82
N THR A 107 -9.80 -4.67 -21.07
CA THR A 107 -8.49 -4.69 -20.43
C THR A 107 -8.27 -3.38 -19.71
N PHE A 108 -7.98 -3.47 -18.43
CA PHE A 108 -7.58 -2.36 -17.58
C PHE A 108 -6.06 -2.43 -17.41
N GLU A 109 -5.34 -1.53 -18.06
CA GLU A 109 -3.88 -1.39 -17.92
C GLU A 109 -3.55 -0.50 -16.71
N ASN A 110 -2.38 -0.66 -16.11
CA ASN A 110 -1.93 0.06 -14.93
C ASN A 110 -2.84 -0.12 -13.70
N ALA A 111 -3.61 -1.22 -13.68
CA ALA A 111 -4.51 -1.53 -12.59
C ALA A 111 -3.84 -2.53 -11.61
N PRO A 112 -3.70 -2.21 -10.32
CA PRO A 112 -3.22 -3.18 -9.35
C PRO A 112 -4.21 -4.33 -9.21
N ASN A 113 -3.73 -5.55 -8.92
CA ASN A 113 -4.64 -6.65 -8.62
C ASN A 113 -5.32 -6.49 -7.26
N PHE A 114 -4.61 -5.90 -6.31
CA PHE A 114 -5.06 -5.64 -4.94
C PHE A 114 -4.89 -4.16 -4.61
N TYR A 115 -5.93 -3.55 -4.03
CA TYR A 115 -5.93 -2.13 -3.69
C TYR A 115 -6.81 -1.87 -2.48
N GLU A 116 -6.22 -1.47 -1.37
CA GLU A 116 -6.95 -1.07 -0.16
C GLU A 116 -6.50 0.31 0.31
N VAL A 117 -7.47 1.11 0.75
CA VAL A 117 -7.24 2.43 1.35
C VAL A 117 -7.99 2.51 2.67
N PHE A 118 -7.28 2.89 3.71
CA PHE A 118 -7.84 3.14 5.04
C PHE A 118 -7.47 4.55 5.47
N SER A 119 -8.32 5.21 6.22
CA SER A 119 -8.09 6.57 6.68
C SER A 119 -8.56 6.78 8.12
N THR A 120 -8.09 7.85 8.77
CA THR A 120 -8.57 8.28 10.10
C THR A 120 -9.93 8.95 10.03
N ARG A 121 -10.24 9.63 8.93
CA ARG A 121 -11.52 10.26 8.60
C ARG A 121 -11.77 10.13 7.11
N ALA A 122 -12.92 10.55 6.60
CA ALA A 122 -13.20 10.52 5.16
C ALA A 122 -12.06 11.16 4.36
N VAL A 123 -11.55 10.42 3.36
CA VAL A 123 -10.40 10.86 2.56
C VAL A 123 -10.66 12.23 1.93
N ASP A 124 -11.89 12.48 1.46
CA ASP A 124 -12.27 13.74 0.83
C ASP A 124 -12.24 14.93 1.81
N ASP A 125 -12.37 14.69 3.12
CA ASP A 125 -12.32 15.73 4.15
C ASP A 125 -10.89 16.10 4.56
N ILE A 126 -9.96 15.15 4.43
CA ILE A 126 -8.59 15.32 4.92
C ILE A 126 -7.56 15.57 3.83
N LEU A 127 -7.84 15.22 2.57
CA LEU A 127 -6.88 15.28 1.48
C LEU A 127 -7.44 16.00 0.26
N ALA A 128 -6.73 17.01 -0.21
CA ALA A 128 -7.11 17.76 -1.41
C ALA A 128 -7.17 16.83 -2.66
N PRO A 129 -8.11 17.05 -3.61
CA PRO A 129 -8.25 16.19 -4.79
C PRO A 129 -6.97 16.06 -5.63
N ALA A 130 -6.17 17.13 -5.73
CA ALA A 130 -4.90 17.10 -6.44
C ALA A 130 -3.86 16.17 -5.78
N GLU A 131 -3.86 16.10 -4.44
CA GLU A 131 -3.00 15.17 -3.72
C GLU A 131 -3.52 13.72 -3.84
N GLN A 132 -4.85 13.52 -3.82
CA GLN A 132 -5.44 12.20 -4.09
C GLN A 132 -5.01 11.67 -5.46
N GLU A 133 -5.08 12.50 -6.50
CA GLU A 133 -4.67 12.13 -7.86
C GLU A 133 -3.16 11.83 -7.94
N LYS A 134 -2.35 12.69 -7.37
CA LYS A 134 -0.87 12.55 -7.36
C LYS A 134 -0.41 11.23 -6.73
N TYR A 135 -1.06 10.80 -5.67
CA TYR A 135 -0.69 9.58 -4.93
C TYR A 135 -1.62 8.41 -5.21
N THR A 136 -2.55 8.54 -6.16
CA THR A 136 -3.55 7.52 -6.52
C THR A 136 -4.28 7.00 -5.28
N ILE A 137 -4.90 7.91 -4.51
CA ILE A 137 -5.64 7.59 -3.29
C ILE A 137 -7.14 7.72 -3.56
N GLY A 138 -7.87 6.62 -3.34
CA GLY A 138 -9.31 6.51 -3.62
C GLY A 138 -9.63 6.10 -5.05
N TYR A 139 -10.86 5.61 -5.24
CA TYR A 139 -11.27 5.04 -6.54
C TYR A 139 -11.34 6.08 -7.66
N ARG A 140 -11.66 7.34 -7.36
CA ARG A 140 -11.66 8.43 -8.36
C ARG A 140 -10.26 8.68 -8.93
N ALA A 141 -9.25 8.69 -8.07
CA ALA A 141 -7.86 8.86 -8.49
C ALA A 141 -7.35 7.63 -9.25
N LEU A 142 -7.75 6.44 -8.81
CA LEU A 142 -7.40 5.18 -9.48
C LEU A 142 -8.05 5.10 -10.88
N GLU A 143 -9.31 5.54 -11.05
CA GLU A 143 -9.98 5.60 -12.36
C GLU A 143 -9.21 6.44 -13.38
N LYS A 144 -8.70 7.61 -12.95
CA LYS A 144 -7.89 8.48 -13.83
C LYS A 144 -6.56 7.84 -14.21
N HIS A 145 -5.97 7.08 -13.29
CA HIS A 145 -4.69 6.41 -13.48
C HIS A 145 -4.79 5.18 -14.40
N VAL A 146 -5.90 4.45 -14.34
CA VAL A 146 -6.13 3.22 -15.13
C VAL A 146 -6.54 3.55 -16.55
N GLU A 147 -5.95 2.82 -17.51
CA GLU A 147 -6.33 2.90 -18.94
C GLU A 147 -7.25 1.75 -19.33
N LEU A 148 -8.36 2.06 -20.00
CA LEU A 148 -9.29 1.06 -20.54
C LEU A 148 -8.98 0.77 -22.01
N LYS A 149 -8.89 -0.53 -22.37
CA LYS A 149 -8.74 -1.01 -23.75
C LYS A 149 -9.82 -2.04 -24.10
N PRO A 150 -10.45 -1.94 -25.28
CA PRO A 150 -10.30 -0.87 -26.30
C PRO A 150 -10.66 0.48 -25.71
N SER A 151 -10.06 1.56 -26.26
CA SER A 151 -10.36 2.94 -25.86
C SER A 151 -11.86 3.23 -25.96
N ALA A 152 -12.40 3.82 -24.92
CA ALA A 152 -13.79 4.20 -24.80
C ALA A 152 -13.89 5.71 -24.47
N GLY A 153 -15.06 6.31 -24.66
CA GLY A 153 -15.33 7.64 -24.17
C GLY A 153 -15.31 7.68 -22.63
N GLU A 154 -15.18 8.87 -22.05
CA GLU A 154 -15.08 9.04 -20.59
C GLU A 154 -16.26 8.43 -19.83
N GLU A 155 -17.50 8.60 -20.33
CA GLU A 155 -18.70 8.01 -19.72
C GLU A 155 -18.65 6.47 -19.72
N GLU A 156 -18.23 5.87 -20.83
CA GLU A 156 -18.10 4.43 -20.96
C GLU A 156 -16.94 3.91 -20.07
N LYS A 157 -15.83 4.64 -20.00
CA LYS A 157 -14.71 4.33 -19.09
C LYS A 157 -15.18 4.32 -17.64
N THR A 158 -15.88 5.36 -17.18
CA THR A 158 -16.41 5.48 -15.81
C THR A 158 -17.36 4.33 -15.50
N GLN A 159 -18.28 4.01 -16.43
CA GLN A 159 -19.19 2.89 -16.27
C GLN A 159 -18.45 1.55 -16.08
N TRP A 160 -17.50 1.22 -16.98
CA TRP A 160 -16.77 -0.04 -16.90
C TRP A 160 -15.80 -0.10 -15.74
N PHE A 161 -15.21 1.02 -15.37
CA PHE A 161 -14.39 1.10 -14.17
C PHE A 161 -15.23 0.85 -12.91
N GLY A 162 -16.42 1.40 -12.83
CA GLY A 162 -17.35 1.11 -11.75
C GLY A 162 -17.70 -0.39 -11.64
N GLU A 163 -17.96 -1.07 -12.76
CA GLU A 163 -18.21 -2.52 -12.78
C GLU A 163 -16.93 -3.33 -12.40
N PHE A 164 -15.77 -2.86 -12.84
CA PHE A 164 -14.48 -3.44 -12.45
C PHE A 164 -14.24 -3.34 -10.93
N VAL A 165 -14.48 -2.17 -10.34
CA VAL A 165 -14.36 -1.98 -8.87
C VAL A 165 -15.33 -2.91 -8.12
N LYS A 166 -16.61 -2.96 -8.50
CA LYS A 166 -17.58 -3.88 -7.89
C LYS A 166 -17.14 -5.34 -7.95
N PHE A 167 -16.58 -5.78 -9.08
CA PHE A 167 -16.03 -7.13 -9.22
C PHE A 167 -14.85 -7.38 -8.26
N LYS A 168 -13.95 -6.42 -8.14
CA LYS A 168 -12.79 -6.47 -7.25
C LYS A 168 -13.19 -6.44 -5.77
N GLU A 169 -14.19 -5.63 -5.42
CA GLU A 169 -14.75 -5.57 -4.05
C GLU A 169 -15.45 -6.88 -3.67
N ALA A 170 -16.26 -7.45 -4.58
CA ALA A 170 -16.89 -8.75 -4.38
C ALA A 170 -15.86 -9.86 -4.13
N SER A 171 -14.67 -9.74 -4.72
CA SER A 171 -13.54 -10.64 -4.53
C SER A 171 -12.65 -10.25 -3.34
N ARG A 172 -13.01 -9.22 -2.58
CA ARG A 172 -12.22 -8.67 -1.46
C ARG A 172 -10.79 -8.26 -1.84
N LEU A 173 -10.59 -7.91 -3.11
CA LEU A 173 -9.31 -7.44 -3.62
C LEU A 173 -9.20 -5.91 -3.58
N TYR A 174 -10.34 -5.21 -3.60
CA TYR A 174 -10.42 -3.76 -3.48
C TYR A 174 -11.26 -3.39 -2.28
N ARG A 175 -10.84 -2.33 -1.57
CA ARG A 175 -11.54 -1.82 -0.39
C ARG A 175 -11.14 -0.38 -0.11
N THR A 176 -12.11 0.42 0.31
CA THR A 176 -11.86 1.74 0.89
C THR A 176 -12.70 1.85 2.16
N GLU A 177 -12.08 2.09 3.31
CA GLU A 177 -12.74 2.23 4.59
C GLU A 177 -12.25 3.48 5.32
N ASP A 178 -13.14 4.44 5.48
CA ASP A 178 -12.89 5.66 6.24
C ASP A 178 -13.07 5.43 7.74
N GLY A 179 -12.29 6.14 8.56
CA GLY A 179 -12.39 6.03 10.03
C GLY A 179 -11.86 4.72 10.61
N LYS A 180 -11.14 3.91 9.81
CA LYS A 180 -10.65 2.58 10.21
C LYS A 180 -9.35 2.60 11.00
N ILE A 181 -8.56 3.64 10.86
CA ILE A 181 -7.26 3.74 11.53
C ILE A 181 -7.49 4.12 12.99
N GLU A 182 -7.19 3.19 13.89
CA GLU A 182 -7.21 3.43 15.34
C GLU A 182 -5.91 4.08 15.78
N LYS A 183 -6.01 5.11 16.63
CA LYS A 183 -4.86 5.85 17.17
C LYS A 183 -4.89 5.84 18.68
N THR A 184 -3.73 5.69 19.29
CA THR A 184 -3.54 5.72 20.74
C THR A 184 -2.39 6.67 21.07
N VAL A 185 -2.64 7.64 21.95
CA VAL A 185 -1.61 8.57 22.42
C VAL A 185 -0.69 7.85 23.39
N LEU A 186 0.61 7.92 23.15
CA LEU A 186 1.65 7.37 24.02
C LEU A 186 2.11 8.39 25.08
N PRO A 187 2.75 7.93 26.18
CA PRO A 187 3.22 8.82 27.26
C PRO A 187 4.26 9.86 26.80
N ASP A 188 4.97 9.60 25.71
CA ASP A 188 5.96 10.50 25.08
C ASP A 188 5.34 11.56 24.16
N GLY A 189 4.00 11.55 24.01
CA GLY A 189 3.25 12.48 23.20
C GLY A 189 3.07 12.07 21.73
N HIS A 190 3.71 11.00 21.26
CA HIS A 190 3.46 10.44 19.94
C HIS A 190 2.14 9.67 19.89
N GLU A 191 1.61 9.48 18.69
CA GLU A 191 0.43 8.65 18.46
C GLU A 191 0.85 7.33 17.79
N GLN A 192 0.51 6.22 18.41
CA GLN A 192 0.60 4.91 17.78
C GLN A 192 -0.67 4.64 16.99
N TYR A 193 -0.55 4.23 15.75
CA TYR A 193 -1.69 3.82 14.92
C TYR A 193 -1.66 2.33 14.62
N TYR A 194 -2.86 1.78 14.37
CA TYR A 194 -3.03 0.37 14.06
C TYR A 194 -4.25 0.14 13.18
N ILE A 195 -4.11 -0.79 12.22
CA ILE A 195 -5.22 -1.37 11.46
C ILE A 195 -5.04 -2.88 11.34
N LEU A 196 -6.15 -3.58 11.13
CA LEU A 196 -6.20 -4.97 10.68
C LEU A 196 -6.92 -5.05 9.35
N THR A 197 -6.32 -5.76 8.40
CA THR A 197 -6.96 -6.10 7.14
C THR A 197 -6.87 -7.58 6.84
N GLN A 198 -7.82 -8.08 6.03
CA GLN A 198 -7.89 -9.46 5.60
C GLN A 198 -7.19 -9.60 4.24
N TRP A 199 -6.17 -10.44 4.16
CA TRP A 199 -5.49 -10.76 2.92
C TRP A 199 -6.19 -11.92 2.24
N PRO A 200 -6.89 -11.71 1.10
CA PRO A 200 -7.71 -12.75 0.48
C PRO A 200 -6.84 -13.81 -0.20
N TYR A 201 -7.39 -15.01 -0.34
CA TYR A 201 -6.71 -16.10 -1.05
C TYR A 201 -6.53 -15.87 -2.55
N GLN A 202 -7.29 -14.92 -3.14
CA GLN A 202 -7.17 -14.50 -4.54
C GLN A 202 -6.02 -13.50 -4.78
N ALA A 203 -5.33 -13.05 -3.73
CA ALA A 203 -4.18 -12.17 -3.85
C ALA A 203 -3.08 -12.89 -4.68
N THR A 204 -2.63 -12.24 -5.73
CA THR A 204 -1.59 -12.80 -6.61
C THR A 204 -0.23 -12.74 -5.94
N PRO A 205 0.68 -13.69 -6.22
CA PRO A 205 2.07 -13.58 -5.79
C PRO A 205 2.70 -12.28 -6.27
N GLY A 206 3.51 -11.65 -5.43
CA GLY A 206 4.16 -10.39 -5.73
C GLY A 206 4.64 -9.66 -4.49
N GLU A 207 5.27 -8.53 -4.69
CA GLU A 207 5.69 -7.62 -3.63
C GLU A 207 4.66 -6.51 -3.47
N TYR A 208 3.96 -6.51 -2.35
CA TYR A 208 2.92 -5.53 -2.03
C TYR A 208 3.52 -4.37 -1.25
N LEU A 209 3.08 -3.17 -1.59
CA LEU A 209 3.53 -1.96 -0.94
C LEU A 209 2.45 -1.45 0.04
N VAL A 210 2.82 -1.32 1.30
CA VAL A 210 2.05 -0.66 2.33
C VAL A 210 2.62 0.72 2.51
N THR A 211 1.91 1.75 2.07
CA THR A 211 2.34 3.15 2.21
C THR A 211 1.42 3.86 3.19
N VAL A 212 2.02 4.48 4.18
CA VAL A 212 1.32 5.31 5.16
C VAL A 212 1.65 6.76 4.88
N TYR A 213 0.64 7.58 4.78
CA TYR A 213 0.73 9.01 4.53
C TYR A 213 0.24 9.76 5.75
N ALA A 214 1.05 10.69 6.26
CA ALA A 214 0.60 11.69 7.23
C ALA A 214 0.10 12.92 6.50
N VAL A 215 -1.11 13.34 6.84
CA VAL A 215 -1.83 14.44 6.19
C VAL A 215 -1.95 15.60 7.15
N LYS A 216 -1.68 16.82 6.66
CA LYS A 216 -1.94 18.07 7.35
C LYS A 216 -2.41 19.12 6.36
N ASP A 217 -3.46 19.86 6.71
CA ASP A 217 -3.99 20.97 5.93
C ASP A 217 -4.27 20.59 4.45
N GLY A 218 -4.82 19.38 4.23
CA GLY A 218 -5.18 18.88 2.91
C GLY A 218 -4.01 18.36 2.06
N LYS A 219 -2.79 18.25 2.62
CA LYS A 219 -1.58 17.82 1.91
C LYS A 219 -0.88 16.68 2.62
N ILE A 220 -0.24 15.83 1.85
CA ILE A 220 0.67 14.82 2.38
C ILE A 220 1.98 15.51 2.78
N VAL A 221 2.34 15.40 4.05
CA VAL A 221 3.55 16.00 4.63
C VAL A 221 4.65 14.99 4.87
N GLU A 222 4.29 13.71 5.02
CA GLU A 222 5.21 12.60 5.23
C GLU A 222 4.65 11.32 4.63
N GLN A 223 5.56 10.41 4.29
CA GLN A 223 5.21 9.04 3.92
C GLN A 223 6.20 8.05 4.54
N ALA A 224 5.69 6.87 4.90
CA ALA A 224 6.48 5.73 5.33
C ALA A 224 6.00 4.47 4.62
N GLU A 225 6.92 3.57 4.32
CA GLU A 225 6.63 2.37 3.54
C GLU A 225 7.02 1.10 4.29
N SER A 226 6.24 0.05 4.06
CA SER A 226 6.55 -1.32 4.47
C SER A 226 6.19 -2.25 3.31
N ARG A 227 6.94 -3.32 3.12
CA ARG A 227 6.72 -4.26 2.03
C ARG A 227 6.25 -5.60 2.58
N VAL A 228 5.31 -6.21 1.87
CA VAL A 228 4.79 -7.55 2.18
C VAL A 228 4.99 -8.41 0.94
N LYS A 229 5.84 -9.43 1.06
CA LYS A 229 6.08 -10.39 -0.01
C LYS A 229 5.04 -11.51 0.07
N VAL A 230 4.31 -11.71 -1.01
CA VAL A 230 3.35 -12.81 -1.17
C VAL A 230 3.91 -13.81 -2.17
N GLU A 231 4.08 -15.07 -1.78
CA GLU A 231 4.57 -16.09 -2.69
C GLU A 231 3.83 -17.42 -2.55
N GLN A 232 3.69 -18.12 -3.68
CA GLN A 232 3.18 -19.49 -3.69
C GLN A 232 4.28 -20.47 -3.31
N VAL A 233 3.95 -21.46 -2.50
CA VAL A 233 4.89 -22.50 -2.04
C VAL A 233 4.32 -23.90 -2.25
N GLY A 234 5.20 -24.90 -2.14
CA GLY A 234 4.80 -26.31 -2.20
C GLY A 234 4.11 -26.70 -3.51
N MET A 235 3.06 -27.52 -3.42
CA MET A 235 2.35 -28.05 -4.58
C MET A 235 1.71 -26.96 -5.45
N VAL A 236 1.23 -25.86 -4.86
CA VAL A 236 0.62 -24.74 -5.60
C VAL A 236 1.65 -24.10 -6.52
N LYS A 237 2.87 -23.85 -6.02
CA LYS A 237 3.98 -23.33 -6.83
C LYS A 237 4.36 -24.30 -7.94
N THR A 238 4.50 -25.58 -7.64
CA THR A 238 4.88 -26.60 -8.62
C THR A 238 3.86 -26.70 -9.75
N LEU A 239 2.56 -26.75 -9.42
CA LEU A 239 1.50 -26.79 -10.41
C LEU A 239 1.42 -25.52 -11.25
N ALA A 240 1.54 -24.33 -10.62
CA ALA A 240 1.54 -23.07 -11.33
C ALA A 240 2.73 -22.94 -12.29
N THR A 241 3.95 -23.30 -11.86
CA THR A 241 5.13 -23.33 -12.70
C THR A 241 4.99 -24.31 -13.85
N MET A 242 4.49 -25.52 -13.57
CA MET A 242 4.27 -26.54 -14.61
C MET A 242 3.23 -26.07 -15.64
N ALA A 243 2.13 -25.42 -15.22
CA ALA A 243 1.12 -24.90 -16.12
C ALA A 243 1.63 -23.79 -17.02
N ASN A 244 2.54 -22.93 -16.51
CA ASN A 244 3.09 -21.79 -17.25
C ASN A 244 4.28 -22.21 -18.16
N ASP A 245 5.19 -23.03 -17.62
CA ASP A 245 6.47 -23.32 -18.29
C ASP A 245 6.41 -24.60 -19.13
N SER A 246 5.47 -25.51 -18.80
CA SER A 246 5.37 -26.82 -19.42
C SER A 246 3.91 -27.26 -19.58
N ALA A 247 3.11 -26.47 -20.29
CA ALA A 247 1.67 -26.70 -20.46
C ALA A 247 1.31 -28.12 -20.95
N ALA A 248 2.14 -28.72 -21.82
CA ALA A 248 1.96 -30.10 -22.28
C ALA A 248 2.10 -31.11 -21.11
N MET A 249 3.12 -30.98 -20.26
CA MET A 249 3.31 -31.82 -19.08
C MET A 249 2.16 -31.69 -18.10
N TYR A 250 1.70 -30.47 -17.86
CA TYR A 250 0.51 -30.21 -17.04
C TYR A 250 -0.74 -30.89 -17.62
N GLY A 251 -0.94 -30.83 -18.92
CA GLY A 251 -2.04 -31.50 -19.62
C GLY A 251 -1.99 -33.03 -19.45
N PHE A 252 -0.82 -33.65 -19.68
CA PHE A 252 -0.67 -35.10 -19.49
C PHE A 252 -0.91 -35.52 -18.04
N LEU A 253 -0.38 -34.77 -17.06
CA LEU A 253 -0.61 -35.04 -15.65
C LEU A 253 -2.10 -34.96 -15.31
N SER A 254 -2.79 -33.91 -15.79
CA SER A 254 -4.22 -33.70 -15.57
C SER A 254 -5.08 -34.84 -16.12
N ILE A 255 -4.77 -35.34 -17.32
CA ILE A 255 -5.43 -36.48 -17.93
C ILE A 255 -5.19 -37.77 -17.09
N GLY A 256 -3.94 -37.99 -16.66
CA GLY A 256 -3.58 -39.14 -15.81
C GLY A 256 -4.34 -39.13 -14.50
N VAL A 257 -4.41 -38.01 -13.82
CA VAL A 257 -5.19 -37.86 -12.56
C VAL A 257 -6.68 -38.09 -12.80
N ALA A 258 -7.25 -37.52 -13.88
CA ALA A 258 -8.66 -37.70 -14.19
C ALA A 258 -9.02 -39.17 -14.51
N LEU A 259 -8.17 -39.88 -15.27
CA LEU A 259 -8.35 -41.32 -15.56
C LEU A 259 -8.25 -42.17 -14.29
N THR A 260 -7.24 -41.90 -13.46
CA THR A 260 -7.03 -42.62 -12.19
C THR A 260 -8.23 -42.43 -11.23
N ALA A 261 -8.67 -41.17 -11.09
CA ALA A 261 -9.84 -40.85 -10.27
C ALA A 261 -11.12 -41.51 -10.82
N GLY A 262 -11.34 -41.44 -12.14
CA GLY A 262 -12.48 -42.06 -12.80
C GLY A 262 -12.50 -43.59 -12.63
N PHE A 263 -11.35 -44.27 -12.82
CA PHE A 263 -11.20 -45.69 -12.57
C PHE A 263 -11.43 -46.04 -11.09
N GLY A 264 -10.85 -45.27 -10.18
CA GLY A 264 -10.99 -45.48 -8.74
C GLY A 264 -12.46 -45.38 -8.30
N VAL A 265 -13.17 -44.37 -8.70
CA VAL A 265 -14.60 -44.19 -8.44
C VAL A 265 -15.41 -45.34 -9.09
N GLY A 266 -15.11 -45.69 -10.34
CA GLY A 266 -15.78 -46.80 -11.04
C GLY A 266 -15.62 -48.17 -10.33
N MET A 267 -14.42 -48.44 -9.77
CA MET A 267 -14.20 -49.66 -8.97
C MET A 267 -15.02 -49.69 -7.68
N VAL A 268 -15.07 -48.58 -6.95
CA VAL A 268 -15.82 -48.46 -5.69
C VAL A 268 -17.31 -48.73 -5.94
N PHE A 269 -17.88 -48.12 -6.97
CA PHE A 269 -19.31 -48.28 -7.26
C PHE A 269 -19.67 -49.55 -8.02
N ARG A 270 -18.70 -50.19 -8.71
CA ARG A 270 -18.94 -51.52 -9.34
C ARG A 270 -19.20 -52.61 -8.33
N ASN A 271 -18.61 -52.54 -7.15
CA ASN A 271 -18.82 -53.54 -6.08
C ASN A 271 -20.09 -53.30 -5.24
N GLY A 272 -20.81 -52.17 -5.43
CA GLY A 272 -22.06 -51.87 -4.72
C GLY A 272 -23.34 -52.26 -5.45
N GLY A 273 -23.28 -52.81 -6.66
CA GLY A 273 -24.44 -53.17 -7.49
C GLY A 273 -24.67 -54.68 -7.62
N GLY A 274 -24.93 -55.35 -6.53
CA GLY A 274 -25.20 -56.81 -6.59
C GLY A 274 -25.95 -57.33 -5.37
N SER A 275 -27.24 -57.03 -5.27
CA SER A 275 -28.17 -57.79 -4.47
C SER A 275 -29.59 -57.37 -4.79
N HIS A 276 -30.16 -57.96 -5.81
CA HIS A 276 -31.60 -58.18 -5.94
C HIS A 276 -31.82 -59.58 -6.40
#